data_8f9fb2babdd1333f5627a3b88dddee86
#
_entry.id   8f9fb2babdd1333f5627a3b88dddee86
#
_cell.length_a   1.000
_cell.length_b   1.000
_cell.length_c   1.000
_cell.angle_alpha   90.00
_cell.angle_beta   90.00
_cell.angle_gamma   90.00
#
_symmetry.space_group_name_H-M   'P 1'
#
loop_
_entity.id
_entity.type
_entity.pdbx_description
1 polymer ?
#
loop_
_entity_poly.entity_id
_entity_poly.type
_entity_poly.pdbx_seq_one_letter_code
_entity_poly.pdbx_strand_id
1 'polypeptide(L)'
;IHYDFEERPAARPTKTSRVYDRHKDLNAAFGQRYGWERPNWFAAKGQEPLNQYSFHSRRTNWFERVGLEVVGTRERAALLDLTPFAKHEVSGPGAEAFLDSMVANRLPKKKGGITLAHALTPTGGVESEFTITREDEDRFYLVSSGAAERHDHDLLLKNLPKDNSVKLVNKTMDLGTLVVCGPESRNLMAKLTDADLSSSAFPWLTSQAISVAGVPLLAMRVNFVGELGWELHHPIDRQLELFDAIVEAGQGMDLVHLGMYAMESLRLEKSYRMWGMDLTKEYSILEAGLDRFVKIQKGQFTGREALLLQRESGVPQEFITLEVDVDDADPMGNEPVFSGNEMIGRATSGCYGHSVGKSLALAYVESGTGSVGTELELEILDKRYPARVIEESPCDPNNEKLRV
;
A
#
# COMPACT_ATOMS: atom_id res chain seq x y z
N ILE A 1 -20.13 9.21 12.11
CA ILE A 1 -20.15 8.29 10.97
C ILE A 1 -19.41 9.00 9.86
N HIS A 2 -18.38 8.37 9.35
CA HIS A 2 -17.64 8.81 8.19
C HIS A 2 -18.13 8.00 6.98
N TYR A 3 -18.63 8.69 5.96
CA TYR A 3 -18.96 8.04 4.69
C TYR A 3 -17.68 7.96 3.85
N ASP A 4 -17.35 6.79 3.37
CA ASP A 4 -16.26 6.61 2.43
C ASP A 4 -16.50 7.45 1.17
N PHE A 5 -15.42 7.98 0.61
CA PHE A 5 -15.43 8.84 -0.58
C PHE A 5 -16.12 10.22 -0.44
N GLU A 6 -16.75 10.54 0.71
CA GLU A 6 -17.24 11.90 0.96
C GLU A 6 -16.07 12.82 1.31
N GLU A 7 -15.84 13.83 0.50
CA GLU A 7 -14.82 14.83 0.74
C GLU A 7 -15.44 16.11 1.33
N ARG A 8 -14.90 16.57 2.45
CA ARG A 8 -15.36 17.77 3.13
C ARG A 8 -14.47 18.96 2.78
N PRO A 9 -15.00 20.00 2.11
CA PRO A 9 -14.18 21.13 1.66
C PRO A 9 -13.77 22.08 2.79
N ALA A 10 -14.52 22.10 3.91
CA ALA A 10 -14.24 22.99 5.03
C ALA A 10 -12.85 22.77 5.65
N ALA A 11 -12.14 23.86 5.91
CA ALA A 11 -10.80 23.90 6.50
C ALA A 11 -9.69 23.19 5.67
N ARG A 12 -9.88 23.01 4.38
CA ARG A 12 -8.88 22.46 3.44
C ARG A 12 -8.21 23.57 2.62
N PRO A 13 -6.93 23.38 2.20
CA PRO A 13 -6.01 22.29 2.55
C PRO A 13 -5.40 22.45 3.96
N THR A 14 -5.10 21.33 4.65
CA THR A 14 -4.40 21.34 5.95
C THR A 14 -2.91 21.02 5.79
N LYS A 15 -2.59 19.90 5.11
CA LYS A 15 -1.23 19.49 4.77
C LYS A 15 -1.15 19.24 3.28
N THR A 16 -0.11 19.75 2.63
CA THR A 16 0.14 19.55 1.20
C THR A 16 1.56 19.08 0.95
N SER A 17 1.77 18.25 -0.06
CA SER A 17 3.10 18.01 -0.61
C SER A 17 3.58 19.25 -1.40
N ARG A 18 4.89 19.33 -1.71
CA ARG A 18 5.43 20.46 -2.48
C ARG A 18 4.96 20.49 -3.94
N VAL A 19 4.37 19.38 -4.41
CA VAL A 19 3.83 19.24 -5.78
C VAL A 19 2.31 19.41 -5.85
N TYR A 20 1.67 19.85 -4.77
CA TYR A 20 0.22 20.07 -4.72
C TYR A 20 -0.29 20.96 -5.87
N ASP A 21 0.37 22.08 -6.15
CA ASP A 21 -0.05 22.99 -7.23
C ASP A 21 0.19 22.36 -8.61
N ARG A 22 1.25 21.56 -8.79
CA ARG A 22 1.44 20.77 -10.02
C ARG A 22 0.32 19.78 -10.27
N HIS A 23 -0.14 19.12 -9.21
CA HIS A 23 -1.30 18.22 -9.32
C HIS A 23 -2.58 18.99 -9.69
N LYS A 24 -2.78 20.20 -9.19
CA LYS A 24 -3.91 21.06 -9.62
C LYS A 24 -3.82 21.43 -11.09
N ASP A 25 -2.63 21.80 -11.56
CA ASP A 25 -2.38 22.12 -12.98
C ASP A 25 -2.66 20.90 -13.88
N LEU A 26 -2.48 19.68 -13.37
CA LEU A 26 -2.81 18.42 -14.02
C LEU A 26 -4.28 18.00 -13.87
N ASN A 27 -5.13 18.88 -13.34
CA ASN A 27 -6.56 18.66 -13.11
C ASN A 27 -6.85 17.49 -12.15
N ALA A 28 -6.07 17.37 -11.06
CA ALA A 28 -6.30 16.36 -10.03
C ALA A 28 -7.56 16.64 -9.21
N ALA A 29 -8.37 15.61 -9.01
CA ALA A 29 -9.44 15.59 -8.02
C ALA A 29 -8.84 15.14 -6.67
N PHE A 30 -8.87 16.05 -5.68
CA PHE A 30 -8.22 15.78 -4.40
C PHE A 30 -9.16 15.11 -3.39
N GLY A 31 -8.58 14.20 -2.62
CA GLY A 31 -9.12 13.72 -1.36
C GLY A 31 -8.20 14.07 -0.20
N GLN A 32 -8.79 14.15 1.00
CA GLN A 32 -8.04 14.39 2.23
C GLN A 32 -8.02 13.14 3.09
N ARG A 33 -6.82 12.73 3.53
CA ARG A 33 -6.67 11.69 4.54
C ARG A 33 -5.65 12.13 5.59
N TYR A 34 -6.05 12.10 6.87
CA TYR A 34 -5.19 12.47 8.02
C TYR A 34 -4.54 13.85 7.88
N GLY A 35 -5.29 14.78 7.27
CA GLY A 35 -4.86 16.15 7.03
C GLY A 35 -4.08 16.36 5.72
N TRP A 36 -3.63 15.31 5.06
CA TRP A 36 -2.92 15.41 3.78
C TRP A 36 -3.88 15.47 2.60
N GLU A 37 -3.66 16.45 1.71
CA GLU A 37 -4.23 16.47 0.37
C GLU A 37 -3.49 15.47 -0.51
N ARG A 38 -4.24 14.68 -1.28
CA ARG A 38 -3.67 13.72 -2.22
C ARG A 38 -4.57 13.59 -3.45
N PRO A 39 -4.00 13.45 -4.67
CA PRO A 39 -4.79 13.15 -5.86
C PRO A 39 -5.52 11.82 -5.69
N ASN A 40 -6.85 11.82 -5.81
CA ASN A 40 -7.64 10.60 -5.91
C ASN A 40 -7.61 10.06 -7.34
N TRP A 41 -7.73 10.95 -8.32
CA TRP A 41 -7.70 10.66 -9.76
C TRP A 41 -7.42 11.95 -10.55
N PHE A 42 -7.10 11.82 -11.85
CA PHE A 42 -6.83 12.96 -12.71
C PHE A 42 -7.91 13.11 -13.78
N ALA A 43 -8.65 14.23 -13.73
CA ALA A 43 -9.73 14.52 -14.64
C ALA A 43 -9.22 14.90 -16.04
N ALA A 44 -10.01 14.61 -17.08
CA ALA A 44 -9.69 15.04 -18.43
C ALA A 44 -9.73 16.57 -18.55
N LYS A 45 -9.07 17.11 -19.57
CA LYS A 45 -9.16 18.55 -19.86
C LYS A 45 -10.61 18.96 -20.10
N GLY A 46 -11.09 19.92 -19.32
CA GLY A 46 -12.47 20.42 -19.37
C GLY A 46 -13.48 19.61 -18.53
N GLN A 47 -13.06 18.51 -17.91
CA GLN A 47 -13.83 17.81 -16.89
C GLN A 47 -13.57 18.45 -15.53
N GLU A 48 -14.62 18.64 -14.72
CA GLU A 48 -14.48 19.17 -13.38
C GLU A 48 -13.84 18.11 -12.45
N PRO A 49 -12.74 18.43 -11.72
CA PRO A 49 -12.04 17.47 -10.87
C PRO A 49 -12.71 17.33 -9.50
N LEU A 50 -13.94 16.88 -9.49
CA LEU A 50 -14.75 16.63 -8.29
C LEU A 50 -15.08 15.15 -8.15
N ASN A 51 -14.95 14.63 -6.92
CA ASN A 51 -15.42 13.30 -6.59
C ASN A 51 -16.95 13.32 -6.48
N GLN A 52 -17.64 12.91 -7.54
CA GLN A 52 -19.10 12.80 -7.55
C GLN A 52 -19.48 11.35 -7.22
N TYR A 53 -19.84 11.14 -5.98
CA TYR A 53 -20.31 9.85 -5.53
C TYR A 53 -21.81 9.69 -5.80
N SER A 54 -22.22 8.55 -6.33
CA SER A 54 -23.63 8.23 -6.56
C SER A 54 -23.97 6.86 -5.99
N PHE A 55 -24.95 6.84 -5.07
CA PHE A 55 -25.52 5.59 -4.53
C PHE A 55 -26.44 4.86 -5.50
N HIS A 56 -26.83 5.49 -6.59
CA HIS A 56 -27.83 4.98 -7.53
C HIS A 56 -27.28 4.72 -8.92
N SER A 57 -26.07 5.18 -9.20
CA SER A 57 -25.43 4.99 -10.49
C SER A 57 -24.22 4.08 -10.32
N ARG A 58 -24.13 3.12 -11.16
CA ARG A 58 -23.19 2.01 -11.15
C ARG A 58 -21.74 2.45 -11.21
N ARG A 59 -21.48 3.55 -11.87
CA ARG A 59 -20.13 4.03 -12.10
C ARG A 59 -20.06 5.51 -11.73
N THR A 60 -19.11 5.82 -10.92
CA THR A 60 -18.78 7.18 -10.52
C THR A 60 -18.17 7.96 -11.68
N ASN A 61 -18.12 9.28 -11.60
CA ASN A 61 -17.57 10.11 -12.65
C ASN A 61 -16.06 9.92 -12.90
N TRP A 62 -15.36 9.25 -12.01
CA TRP A 62 -13.93 8.94 -12.15
C TRP A 62 -13.64 7.55 -12.73
N PHE A 63 -14.64 6.66 -12.86
CA PHE A 63 -14.44 5.26 -13.23
C PHE A 63 -13.60 5.09 -14.50
N GLU A 64 -13.98 5.74 -15.59
CA GLU A 64 -13.25 5.66 -16.87
C GLU A 64 -11.81 6.21 -16.75
N ARG A 65 -11.65 7.31 -16.02
CA ARG A 65 -10.33 7.94 -15.84
C ARG A 65 -9.40 7.08 -14.99
N VAL A 66 -9.91 6.53 -13.90
CA VAL A 66 -9.17 5.58 -13.06
C VAL A 66 -8.78 4.32 -13.87
N GLY A 67 -9.68 3.83 -14.72
CA GLY A 67 -9.36 2.74 -15.64
C GLY A 67 -8.19 3.05 -16.57
N LEU A 68 -8.15 4.26 -17.15
CA LEU A 68 -7.04 4.69 -17.99
C LEU A 68 -5.71 4.83 -17.21
N GLU A 69 -5.77 5.29 -15.96
CA GLU A 69 -4.60 5.35 -15.08
C GLU A 69 -4.07 3.93 -14.76
N VAL A 70 -4.96 2.99 -14.44
CA VAL A 70 -4.60 1.59 -14.14
C VAL A 70 -3.98 0.91 -15.35
N VAL A 71 -4.67 0.91 -16.50
CA VAL A 71 -4.17 0.28 -17.73
C VAL A 71 -2.87 0.93 -18.17
N GLY A 72 -2.81 2.27 -18.13
CA GLY A 72 -1.59 2.99 -18.48
C GLY A 72 -0.41 2.65 -17.57
N THR A 73 -0.65 2.42 -16.27
CA THR A 73 0.40 1.97 -15.32
C THR A 73 0.91 0.56 -15.65
N ARG A 74 0.03 -0.33 -16.13
CA ARG A 74 0.41 -1.69 -16.56
C ARG A 74 1.20 -1.73 -17.88
N GLU A 75 1.07 -0.70 -18.71
CA GLU A 75 1.64 -0.65 -20.07
C GLU A 75 2.83 0.30 -20.23
N ARG A 76 2.91 1.33 -19.38
CA ARG A 76 3.85 2.46 -19.53
C ARG A 76 4.62 2.74 -18.26
N ALA A 77 5.08 3.97 -18.08
CA ALA A 77 5.57 4.49 -16.80
C ALA A 77 4.49 5.33 -16.13
N ALA A 78 4.42 5.24 -14.81
CA ALA A 78 3.51 6.05 -13.99
C ALA A 78 4.26 6.75 -12.86
N LEU A 79 3.75 7.92 -12.46
CA LEU A 79 4.26 8.74 -11.36
C LEU A 79 3.14 8.94 -10.32
N LEU A 80 3.43 8.58 -9.07
CA LEU A 80 2.52 8.69 -7.93
C LEU A 80 3.20 9.45 -6.79
N ASP A 81 2.47 10.36 -6.14
CA ASP A 81 2.92 11.05 -4.92
C ASP A 81 2.45 10.29 -3.66
N LEU A 82 3.38 9.62 -2.97
CA LEU A 82 3.16 8.96 -1.68
C LEU A 82 3.79 9.74 -0.51
N THR A 83 4.03 11.02 -0.66
CA THR A 83 4.56 11.89 0.41
C THR A 83 3.81 11.79 1.73
N PRO A 84 2.48 11.56 1.78
CA PRO A 84 1.75 11.37 3.02
C PRO A 84 2.13 10.15 3.86
N PHE A 85 2.89 9.19 3.32
CA PHE A 85 3.29 7.99 4.08
C PHE A 85 4.15 8.36 5.29
N ALA A 86 3.95 7.65 6.40
CA ALA A 86 4.72 7.84 7.61
C ALA A 86 6.15 7.32 7.45
N LYS A 87 7.11 8.05 7.98
CA LYS A 87 8.53 7.77 7.86
C LYS A 87 9.20 7.94 9.22
N HIS A 88 9.85 6.89 9.70
CA HIS A 88 10.56 6.90 10.96
C HIS A 88 12.00 6.41 10.78
N GLU A 89 12.93 7.02 11.49
CA GLU A 89 14.30 6.51 11.64
C GLU A 89 14.45 5.95 13.06
N VAL A 90 14.96 4.73 13.14
CA VAL A 90 15.33 4.06 14.39
C VAL A 90 16.81 3.78 14.32
N SER A 91 17.59 4.34 15.27
CA SER A 91 19.05 4.24 15.24
C SER A 91 19.64 4.05 16.63
N GLY A 92 20.90 3.58 16.68
CA GLY A 92 21.67 3.35 17.88
C GLY A 92 21.97 1.87 18.14
N PRO A 93 22.91 1.56 19.05
CA PRO A 93 23.43 0.21 19.26
C PRO A 93 22.35 -0.81 19.69
N GLY A 94 21.22 -0.35 20.23
CA GLY A 94 20.07 -1.20 20.57
C GLY A 94 19.00 -1.34 19.46
N ALA A 95 19.14 -0.64 18.33
CA ALA A 95 18.09 -0.51 17.33
C ALA A 95 17.66 -1.86 16.71
N GLU A 96 18.61 -2.74 16.37
CA GLU A 96 18.31 -4.04 15.81
C GLU A 96 17.54 -4.92 16.81
N ALA A 97 18.02 -5.03 18.05
CA ALA A 97 17.39 -5.85 19.08
C ALA A 97 15.97 -5.31 19.41
N PHE A 98 15.83 -4.01 19.48
CA PHE A 98 14.53 -3.35 19.69
C PHE A 98 13.54 -3.71 18.59
N LEU A 99 13.88 -3.44 17.33
CA LEU A 99 12.98 -3.73 16.20
C LEU A 99 12.71 -5.23 16.05
N ASP A 100 13.72 -6.08 16.28
CA ASP A 100 13.54 -7.54 16.19
C ASP A 100 12.56 -8.05 17.26
N SER A 101 12.50 -7.43 18.43
CA SER A 101 11.50 -7.76 19.46
C SER A 101 10.08 -7.26 19.15
N MET A 102 9.97 -6.22 18.30
CA MET A 102 8.69 -5.58 17.97
C MET A 102 7.96 -6.28 16.83
N VAL A 103 8.65 -6.88 15.86
CA VAL A 103 8.03 -7.38 14.64
C VAL A 103 8.13 -8.90 14.50
N ALA A 104 7.16 -9.51 13.81
CA ALA A 104 7.09 -10.95 13.62
C ALA A 104 8.07 -11.50 12.56
N ASN A 105 8.52 -10.65 11.62
CA ASN A 105 9.45 -11.04 10.57
C ASN A 105 10.91 -10.81 11.01
N ARG A 106 11.86 -11.37 10.28
CA ARG A 106 13.29 -11.06 10.44
C ARG A 106 13.61 -9.71 9.83
N LEU A 107 14.49 -8.97 10.48
CA LEU A 107 15.04 -7.74 9.93
C LEU A 107 16.02 -8.03 8.76
N PRO A 108 16.19 -7.07 7.84
CA PRO A 108 17.19 -7.21 6.78
C PRO A 108 18.60 -7.31 7.37
N LYS A 109 19.40 -8.25 6.89
CA LYS A 109 20.78 -8.47 7.40
C LYS A 109 21.81 -7.58 6.72
N LYS A 110 21.57 -7.24 5.44
CA LYS A 110 22.53 -6.47 4.64
C LYS A 110 22.09 -5.01 4.57
N LYS A 111 23.05 -4.09 4.54
CA LYS A 111 22.82 -2.69 4.21
C LYS A 111 22.09 -2.60 2.86
N GLY A 112 21.08 -1.76 2.81
CA GLY A 112 20.17 -1.62 1.67
C GLY A 112 19.10 -2.71 1.56
N GLY A 113 19.11 -3.75 2.38
CA GLY A 113 18.04 -4.76 2.38
C GLY A 113 16.73 -4.22 2.91
N ILE A 114 15.63 -4.70 2.35
CA ILE A 114 14.26 -4.32 2.72
C ILE A 114 13.47 -5.55 3.16
N THR A 115 12.63 -5.41 4.16
CA THR A 115 11.63 -6.41 4.57
C THR A 115 10.30 -5.77 4.90
N LEU A 116 9.21 -6.44 4.56
CA LEU A 116 7.89 -6.15 5.10
C LEU A 116 7.74 -6.87 6.44
N ALA A 117 7.34 -6.16 7.48
CA ALA A 117 7.26 -6.67 8.83
C ALA A 117 6.05 -6.11 9.58
N HIS A 118 5.45 -6.94 10.42
CA HIS A 118 4.26 -6.59 11.17
C HIS A 118 4.57 -6.60 12.67
N ALA A 119 4.23 -5.53 13.35
CA ALA A 119 4.09 -5.51 14.79
C ALA A 119 2.73 -6.11 15.16
N LEU A 120 2.68 -6.93 16.19
CA LEU A 120 1.47 -7.65 16.58
C LEU A 120 1.01 -7.23 17.96
N THR A 121 -0.28 -7.42 18.22
CA THR A 121 -0.83 -7.41 19.58
C THR A 121 -0.40 -8.67 20.34
N PRO A 122 -0.49 -8.70 21.68
CA PRO A 122 -0.25 -9.92 22.45
C PRO A 122 -1.13 -11.11 22.03
N THR A 123 -2.29 -10.86 21.41
CA THR A 123 -3.24 -11.87 20.91
C THR A 123 -2.96 -12.29 19.46
N GLY A 124 -1.94 -11.72 18.79
CA GLY A 124 -1.56 -12.06 17.42
C GLY A 124 -2.19 -11.20 16.32
N GLY A 125 -3.09 -10.27 16.68
CA GLY A 125 -3.68 -9.31 15.73
C GLY A 125 -2.64 -8.34 15.17
N VAL A 126 -2.89 -7.78 13.99
CA VAL A 126 -1.93 -6.88 13.34
C VAL A 126 -2.04 -5.47 13.94
N GLU A 127 -1.04 -5.09 14.74
CA GLU A 127 -0.95 -3.76 15.36
C GLU A 127 -0.49 -2.70 14.35
N SER A 128 0.55 -3.01 13.58
CA SER A 128 1.08 -2.13 12.54
C SER A 128 1.85 -2.92 11.47
N GLU A 129 2.03 -2.29 10.31
CA GLU A 129 2.81 -2.81 9.19
C GLU A 129 3.91 -1.81 8.82
N PHE A 130 5.14 -2.31 8.68
CA PHE A 130 6.31 -1.52 8.33
C PHE A 130 7.06 -2.12 7.14
N THR A 131 7.40 -1.29 6.17
CA THR A 131 8.50 -1.55 5.26
C THR A 131 9.80 -1.10 5.95
N ILE A 132 10.63 -2.05 6.37
CA ILE A 132 11.87 -1.78 7.12
C ILE A 132 13.08 -1.92 6.21
N THR A 133 13.85 -0.86 6.09
CA THR A 133 15.11 -0.80 5.36
C THR A 133 16.27 -0.70 6.34
N ARG A 134 17.31 -1.54 6.19
CA ARG A 134 18.56 -1.36 6.92
C ARG A 134 19.44 -0.35 6.18
N GLU A 135 19.55 0.85 6.70
CA GLU A 135 20.41 1.89 6.10
C GLU A 135 21.89 1.75 6.50
N ASP A 136 22.11 1.28 7.75
CA ASP A 136 23.45 0.98 8.23
C ASP A 136 23.43 -0.14 9.30
N GLU A 137 24.55 -0.41 9.93
CA GLU A 137 24.69 -1.46 10.95
C GLU A 137 23.66 -1.32 12.06
N ASP A 138 23.49 -0.11 12.56
CA ASP A 138 22.61 0.25 13.67
C ASP A 138 21.57 1.34 13.31
N ARG A 139 21.24 1.49 12.02
CA ARG A 139 20.24 2.46 11.55
C ARG A 139 19.27 1.84 10.58
N PHE A 140 17.98 2.02 10.90
CA PHE A 140 16.85 1.49 10.15
C PHE A 140 15.88 2.61 9.77
N TYR A 141 15.39 2.55 8.54
CA TYR A 141 14.36 3.42 8.03
C TYR A 141 13.06 2.64 7.87
N LEU A 142 11.99 3.15 8.48
CA LEU A 142 10.68 2.51 8.53
C LEU A 142 9.69 3.38 7.75
N VAL A 143 8.96 2.75 6.82
CA VAL A 143 7.85 3.38 6.11
C VAL A 143 6.58 2.63 6.45
N SER A 144 5.49 3.37 6.71
CA SER A 144 4.18 2.81 7.00
C SER A 144 3.05 3.69 6.44
N SER A 145 1.81 3.25 6.57
CA SER A 145 0.65 4.01 6.12
C SER A 145 0.62 5.42 6.72
N GLY A 146 0.31 6.43 5.93
CA GLY A 146 0.11 7.80 6.43
C GLY A 146 -0.99 7.91 7.49
N ALA A 147 -1.93 6.98 7.49
CA ALA A 147 -2.95 6.81 8.53
C ALA A 147 -2.34 6.46 9.89
N ALA A 148 -1.24 5.73 9.87
CA ALA A 148 -0.61 5.17 11.06
C ALA A 148 0.47 6.08 11.66
N GLU A 149 0.82 7.23 11.05
CA GLU A 149 1.94 8.07 11.48
C GLU A 149 2.02 8.26 12.99
N ARG A 150 0.94 8.75 13.60
CA ARG A 150 0.90 9.03 15.03
C ARG A 150 0.82 7.76 15.87
N HIS A 151 0.01 6.80 15.42
CA HIS A 151 -0.13 5.49 16.07
C HIS A 151 1.22 4.77 16.13
N ASP A 152 1.93 4.71 15.03
CA ASP A 152 3.21 4.00 14.93
C ASP A 152 4.31 4.72 15.72
N HIS A 153 4.33 6.05 15.67
CA HIS A 153 5.26 6.82 16.50
C HIS A 153 5.05 6.54 17.99
N ASP A 154 3.80 6.54 18.44
CA ASP A 154 3.46 6.25 19.85
C ASP A 154 3.76 4.80 20.22
N LEU A 155 3.49 3.84 19.30
CA LEU A 155 3.82 2.43 19.51
C LEU A 155 5.32 2.23 19.71
N LEU A 156 6.12 2.79 18.80
CA LEU A 156 7.59 2.71 18.88
C LEU A 156 8.10 3.40 20.14
N LEU A 157 7.64 4.62 20.43
CA LEU A 157 8.08 5.43 21.58
C LEU A 157 7.82 4.74 22.92
N LYS A 158 6.63 4.12 23.08
CA LYS A 158 6.24 3.40 24.32
C LYS A 158 7.11 2.17 24.60
N ASN A 159 7.66 1.57 23.56
CA ASN A 159 8.46 0.35 23.66
C ASN A 159 9.98 0.61 23.59
N LEU A 160 10.43 1.87 23.51
CA LEU A 160 11.85 2.20 23.53
C LEU A 160 12.55 1.69 24.79
N PRO A 161 13.77 1.14 24.66
CA PRO A 161 14.62 0.81 25.80
C PRO A 161 14.89 2.05 26.68
N LYS A 162 14.91 1.86 28.00
CA LYS A 162 15.11 2.97 28.96
C LYS A 162 16.56 3.40 29.12
N ASP A 163 17.49 2.66 28.51
CA ASP A 163 18.94 2.87 28.59
C ASP A 163 19.50 3.86 27.56
N ASN A 164 18.62 4.50 26.79
CA ASN A 164 18.95 5.40 25.70
C ASN A 164 19.79 4.77 24.57
N SER A 165 19.80 3.46 24.46
CA SER A 165 20.50 2.73 23.37
C SER A 165 19.82 2.87 22.01
N VAL A 166 18.60 3.39 21.96
CA VAL A 166 17.80 3.58 20.74
C VAL A 166 17.27 5.01 20.65
N LYS A 167 17.47 5.62 19.49
CA LYS A 167 16.90 6.90 19.10
C LYS A 167 15.81 6.71 18.06
N LEU A 168 14.66 7.33 18.27
CA LEU A 168 13.53 7.39 17.32
C LEU A 168 13.36 8.81 16.80
N VAL A 169 13.27 8.96 15.47
CA VAL A 169 13.00 10.25 14.82
C VAL A 169 11.87 10.09 13.81
N ASN A 170 10.84 10.93 13.90
CA ASN A 170 9.81 11.04 12.86
C ASN A 170 10.34 11.92 11.72
N LYS A 171 10.41 11.38 10.52
CA LYS A 171 10.91 12.00 9.28
C LYS A 171 9.79 12.35 8.30
N THR A 172 8.52 12.15 8.66
CA THR A 172 7.38 12.28 7.74
C THR A 172 7.31 13.66 7.08
N MET A 173 7.62 14.72 7.84
CA MET A 173 7.59 16.08 7.31
C MET A 173 8.91 16.53 6.65
N ASP A 174 9.99 15.78 6.82
CA ASP A 174 11.31 16.09 6.28
C ASP A 174 11.51 15.49 4.88
N LEU A 175 10.82 14.38 4.59
CA LEU A 175 11.02 13.57 3.37
C LEU A 175 9.74 13.49 2.54
N GLY A 176 9.87 13.79 1.24
CA GLY A 176 8.87 13.43 0.23
C GLY A 176 9.08 12.01 -0.29
N THR A 177 8.05 11.45 -0.91
CA THR A 177 8.12 10.17 -1.60
C THR A 177 7.39 10.24 -2.93
N LEU A 178 8.12 10.12 -4.03
CA LEU A 178 7.57 9.93 -5.37
C LEU A 178 7.80 8.48 -5.80
N VAL A 179 6.79 7.86 -6.42
CA VAL A 179 6.89 6.51 -6.95
C VAL A 179 6.90 6.57 -8.46
N VAL A 180 7.95 6.01 -9.07
CA VAL A 180 8.02 5.78 -10.51
C VAL A 180 7.85 4.28 -10.74
N CYS A 181 6.78 3.87 -11.41
CA CYS A 181 6.44 2.45 -11.60
C CYS A 181 5.90 2.16 -13.00
N GLY A 182 5.70 0.89 -13.31
CA GLY A 182 5.29 0.40 -14.61
C GLY A 182 6.45 -0.15 -15.45
N PRO A 183 6.18 -0.88 -16.54
CA PRO A 183 7.21 -1.56 -17.34
C PRO A 183 8.26 -0.61 -17.93
N GLU A 184 7.88 0.63 -18.26
CA GLU A 184 8.78 1.65 -18.80
C GLU A 184 9.48 2.50 -17.70
N SER A 185 9.25 2.21 -16.43
CA SER A 185 9.84 2.97 -15.32
C SER A 185 11.37 2.97 -15.31
N ARG A 186 12.01 1.84 -15.67
CA ARG A 186 13.48 1.76 -15.80
C ARG A 186 14.00 2.66 -16.91
N ASN A 187 13.35 2.67 -18.06
CA ASN A 187 13.72 3.51 -19.19
C ASN A 187 13.57 4.99 -18.86
N LEU A 188 12.53 5.36 -18.12
CA LEU A 188 12.33 6.70 -17.62
C LEU A 188 13.42 7.11 -16.64
N MET A 189 13.67 6.29 -15.63
CA MET A 189 14.68 6.56 -14.60
C MET A 189 16.11 6.63 -15.16
N ALA A 190 16.43 5.82 -16.17
CA ALA A 190 17.74 5.83 -16.83
C ALA A 190 18.07 7.17 -17.52
N LYS A 191 17.09 8.03 -17.81
CA LYS A 191 17.31 9.38 -18.30
C LYS A 191 17.71 10.38 -17.19
N LEU A 192 17.53 10.00 -15.93
CA LEU A 192 17.61 10.90 -14.76
C LEU A 192 18.75 10.54 -13.79
N THR A 193 19.38 9.37 -13.96
CA THR A 193 20.43 8.88 -13.07
C THR A 193 21.48 8.08 -13.84
N ASP A 194 22.74 8.16 -13.40
CA ASP A 194 23.84 7.32 -13.88
C ASP A 194 23.94 5.98 -13.11
N ALA A 195 23.07 5.76 -12.08
CA ALA A 195 23.06 4.53 -11.33
C ALA A 195 22.63 3.34 -12.19
N ASP A 196 23.25 2.19 -12.00
CA ASP A 196 22.84 0.94 -12.66
C ASP A 196 21.53 0.44 -12.03
N LEU A 197 20.44 0.56 -12.79
CA LEU A 197 19.09 0.15 -12.41
C LEU A 197 18.75 -1.28 -12.86
N SER A 198 19.72 -2.04 -13.38
CA SER A 198 19.51 -3.44 -13.75
C SER A 198 19.11 -4.29 -12.54
N SER A 199 18.40 -5.39 -12.77
CA SER A 199 17.96 -6.27 -11.68
C SER A 199 19.10 -6.96 -10.95
N SER A 200 20.27 -7.07 -11.58
CA SER A 200 21.51 -7.58 -10.95
C SER A 200 22.16 -6.56 -10.02
N ALA A 201 22.19 -5.28 -10.40
CA ALA A 201 22.78 -4.20 -9.61
C ALA A 201 21.82 -3.66 -8.54
N PHE A 202 20.53 -3.61 -8.87
CA PHE A 202 19.49 -3.12 -7.99
C PHE A 202 18.36 -4.15 -7.83
N PRO A 203 18.57 -5.25 -7.07
CA PRO A 203 17.56 -6.31 -6.91
C PRO A 203 16.28 -5.82 -6.24
N TRP A 204 15.18 -6.51 -6.50
CA TRP A 204 13.92 -6.31 -5.79
C TRP A 204 14.11 -6.49 -4.26
N LEU A 205 13.39 -5.70 -3.46
CA LEU A 205 13.53 -5.60 -1.99
C LEU A 205 14.91 -5.11 -1.55
N THR A 206 15.50 -4.20 -2.33
CA THR A 206 16.71 -3.47 -1.92
C THR A 206 16.53 -1.97 -2.08
N SER A 207 17.39 -1.21 -1.41
CA SER A 207 17.49 0.23 -1.51
C SER A 207 18.91 0.67 -1.81
N GLN A 208 19.05 1.81 -2.46
CA GLN A 208 20.33 2.45 -2.75
C GLN A 208 20.23 3.97 -2.59
N ALA A 209 21.24 4.57 -2.01
CA ALA A 209 21.41 6.01 -2.05
C ALA A 209 21.98 6.39 -3.43
N ILE A 210 21.18 7.10 -4.23
CA ILE A 210 21.53 7.53 -5.58
C ILE A 210 21.19 9.00 -5.78
N SER A 211 21.65 9.57 -6.88
CA SER A 211 21.21 10.88 -7.35
C SER A 211 20.26 10.71 -8.53
N VAL A 212 19.10 11.35 -8.50
CA VAL A 212 18.14 11.38 -9.61
C VAL A 212 17.89 12.84 -9.98
N ALA A 213 18.16 13.21 -11.20
CA ALA A 213 18.11 14.61 -11.68
C ALA A 213 18.89 15.59 -10.76
N GLY A 214 20.07 15.16 -10.22
CA GLY A 214 20.86 15.95 -9.28
C GLY A 214 20.34 16.00 -7.84
N VAL A 215 19.21 15.33 -7.53
CA VAL A 215 18.64 15.24 -6.18
C VAL A 215 19.17 13.99 -5.50
N PRO A 216 19.94 14.09 -4.39
CA PRO A 216 20.36 12.94 -3.61
C PRO A 216 19.15 12.37 -2.87
N LEU A 217 18.95 11.04 -2.96
CA LEU A 217 17.78 10.38 -2.38
C LEU A 217 18.06 8.90 -2.08
N LEU A 218 17.19 8.30 -1.27
CA LEU A 218 17.11 6.86 -1.10
C LEU A 218 16.08 6.30 -2.08
N ALA A 219 16.53 5.55 -3.08
CA ALA A 219 15.65 4.79 -3.95
C ALA A 219 15.40 3.41 -3.34
N MET A 220 14.16 3.01 -3.21
CA MET A 220 13.73 1.71 -2.69
C MET A 220 13.03 0.95 -3.81
N ARG A 221 13.54 -0.22 -4.20
CA ARG A 221 12.90 -1.03 -5.24
C ARG A 221 11.74 -1.84 -4.66
N VAL A 222 10.69 -1.13 -4.34
CA VAL A 222 9.40 -1.61 -3.83
C VAL A 222 8.29 -0.70 -4.35
N ASN A 223 7.06 -1.19 -4.38
CA ASN A 223 5.85 -0.40 -4.53
C ASN A 223 4.61 -1.21 -4.16
N PHE A 224 3.47 -0.55 -4.09
CA PHE A 224 2.19 -1.15 -3.72
C PHE A 224 1.27 -1.43 -4.92
N VAL A 225 1.76 -1.29 -6.15
CA VAL A 225 0.97 -1.46 -7.39
C VAL A 225 1.27 -2.73 -8.18
N GLY A 226 2.31 -3.47 -7.78
CA GLY A 226 2.64 -4.76 -8.37
C GLY A 226 3.33 -4.68 -9.73
N GLU A 227 4.05 -3.61 -10.03
CA GLU A 227 4.85 -3.42 -11.24
C GLU A 227 6.33 -3.20 -10.91
N LEU A 228 7.21 -3.25 -11.92
CA LEU A 228 8.56 -2.72 -11.78
C LEU A 228 8.50 -1.27 -11.30
N GLY A 229 9.35 -0.88 -10.37
CA GLY A 229 9.37 0.51 -9.93
C GLY A 229 10.20 0.77 -8.68
N TRP A 230 10.29 2.04 -8.36
CA TRP A 230 11.04 2.56 -7.21
C TRP A 230 10.23 3.62 -6.46
N GLU A 231 10.26 3.55 -5.14
CA GLU A 231 9.93 4.66 -4.26
C GLU A 231 11.17 5.53 -4.10
N LEU A 232 11.06 6.81 -4.40
CA LEU A 232 12.13 7.81 -4.34
C LEU A 232 11.93 8.67 -3.09
N HIS A 233 12.62 8.33 -2.00
CA HIS A 233 12.56 9.07 -0.73
C HIS A 233 13.61 10.17 -0.74
N HIS A 234 13.17 11.43 -0.81
CA HIS A 234 14.00 12.60 -1.06
C HIS A 234 13.73 13.72 -0.03
N PRO A 235 14.64 14.66 0.18
CA PRO A 235 14.38 15.86 0.96
C PRO A 235 13.14 16.58 0.43
N ILE A 236 12.21 16.92 1.32
CA ILE A 236 10.90 17.49 0.92
C ILE A 236 11.02 18.81 0.17
N ASP A 237 12.05 19.61 0.44
CA ASP A 237 12.34 20.88 -0.21
C ASP A 237 12.84 20.72 -1.66
N ARG A 238 13.32 19.52 -2.03
CA ARG A 238 13.74 19.17 -3.39
C ARG A 238 12.65 18.46 -4.20
N GLN A 239 11.45 18.26 -3.65
CA GLN A 239 10.38 17.48 -4.27
C GLN A 239 9.92 18.07 -5.60
N LEU A 240 9.74 19.40 -5.66
CA LEU A 240 9.25 20.07 -6.86
C LEU A 240 10.24 19.92 -8.04
N GLU A 241 11.52 20.08 -7.76
CA GLU A 241 12.59 19.92 -8.75
C GLU A 241 12.62 18.48 -9.30
N LEU A 242 12.55 17.49 -8.40
CA LEU A 242 12.53 16.08 -8.79
C LEU A 242 11.29 15.73 -9.61
N PHE A 243 10.13 16.22 -9.20
CA PHE A 243 8.87 15.98 -9.91
C PHE A 243 8.90 16.57 -11.31
N ASP A 244 9.27 17.84 -11.43
CA ASP A 244 9.32 18.52 -12.72
C ASP A 244 10.33 17.83 -13.68
N ALA A 245 11.48 17.37 -13.17
CA ALA A 245 12.46 16.62 -13.96
C ALA A 245 11.92 15.26 -14.44
N ILE A 246 11.19 14.52 -13.57
CA ILE A 246 10.56 13.24 -13.95
C ILE A 246 9.49 13.47 -15.03
N VAL A 247 8.66 14.49 -14.88
CA VAL A 247 7.63 14.85 -15.86
C VAL A 247 8.26 15.25 -17.20
N GLU A 248 9.32 16.05 -17.20
CA GLU A 248 10.06 16.43 -18.39
C GLU A 248 10.68 15.21 -19.11
N ALA A 249 11.36 14.34 -18.37
CA ALA A 249 11.95 13.11 -18.92
C ALA A 249 10.89 12.14 -19.46
N GLY A 250 9.67 12.19 -18.91
CA GLY A 250 8.51 11.41 -19.35
C GLY A 250 7.80 11.96 -20.58
N GLN A 251 8.17 13.16 -21.07
CA GLN A 251 7.62 13.71 -22.32
C GLN A 251 7.95 12.75 -23.49
N GLY A 252 6.93 12.42 -24.29
CA GLY A 252 7.04 11.43 -25.36
C GLY A 252 7.01 9.98 -24.94
N MET A 253 6.82 9.69 -23.62
CA MET A 253 6.60 8.34 -23.11
C MET A 253 5.15 8.12 -22.60
N ASP A 254 4.27 9.09 -22.81
CA ASP A 254 2.90 9.09 -22.30
C ASP A 254 2.85 8.76 -20.80
N LEU A 255 3.68 9.44 -20.01
CA LEU A 255 3.76 9.28 -18.54
C LEU A 255 2.37 9.40 -17.91
N VAL A 256 2.01 8.41 -17.11
CA VAL A 256 0.73 8.37 -16.39
C VAL A 256 0.88 9.07 -15.04
N HIS A 257 0.02 10.03 -14.73
CA HIS A 257 -0.16 10.51 -13.37
C HIS A 257 -1.15 9.60 -12.67
N LEU A 258 -0.71 8.97 -11.58
CA LEU A 258 -1.45 7.92 -10.88
C LEU A 258 -2.10 8.48 -9.62
N GLY A 259 -3.40 8.36 -9.51
CA GLY A 259 -4.17 8.72 -8.33
C GLY A 259 -4.38 7.56 -7.35
N MET A 260 -4.89 7.89 -6.16
CA MET A 260 -5.08 6.90 -5.10
C MET A 260 -6.15 5.86 -5.44
N TYR A 261 -7.17 6.20 -6.25
CA TYR A 261 -8.19 5.23 -6.66
C TYR A 261 -7.64 4.21 -7.65
N ALA A 262 -6.74 4.63 -8.54
CA ALA A 262 -6.05 3.71 -9.42
C ALA A 262 -5.05 2.83 -8.65
N MET A 263 -4.33 3.39 -7.66
CA MET A 263 -3.50 2.59 -6.75
C MET A 263 -4.33 1.53 -6.01
N GLU A 264 -5.54 1.87 -5.57
CA GLU A 264 -6.47 0.93 -4.91
C GLU A 264 -6.84 -0.23 -5.83
N SER A 265 -7.22 0.04 -7.09
CA SER A 265 -7.49 -1.01 -8.08
C SER A 265 -6.26 -1.91 -8.30
N LEU A 266 -5.09 -1.30 -8.53
CA LEU A 266 -3.83 -2.02 -8.79
C LEU A 266 -3.42 -2.93 -7.63
N ARG A 267 -3.53 -2.47 -6.36
CA ARG A 267 -3.18 -3.29 -5.18
C ARG A 267 -4.16 -4.44 -4.97
N LEU A 268 -5.47 -4.20 -5.23
CA LEU A 268 -6.52 -5.21 -5.10
C LEU A 268 -6.32 -6.35 -6.12
N GLU A 269 -5.95 -6.03 -7.35
CA GLU A 269 -5.57 -7.01 -8.37
C GLU A 269 -4.36 -7.87 -7.98
N LYS A 270 -3.59 -7.42 -6.98
CA LYS A 270 -2.48 -8.16 -6.36
C LYS A 270 -2.87 -8.83 -5.05
N SER A 271 -4.12 -8.68 -4.61
CA SER A 271 -4.58 -9.09 -3.28
C SER A 271 -3.68 -8.55 -2.13
N TYR A 272 -3.06 -7.38 -2.33
CA TYR A 272 -2.26 -6.76 -1.28
C TYR A 272 -3.18 -6.19 -0.20
N ARG A 273 -2.97 -6.65 1.04
CA ARG A 273 -3.73 -6.21 2.20
C ARG A 273 -3.32 -4.80 2.57
N MET A 274 -4.30 -3.98 2.93
CA MET A 274 -4.08 -2.62 3.41
C MET A 274 -4.23 -2.56 4.93
N TRP A 275 -3.24 -2.01 5.61
CA TRP A 275 -3.33 -1.76 7.04
C TRP A 275 -4.44 -0.75 7.36
N GLY A 276 -5.24 -1.05 8.38
CA GLY A 276 -6.39 -0.25 8.80
C GLY A 276 -7.71 -0.64 8.12
N MET A 277 -7.67 -1.50 7.08
CA MET A 277 -8.83 -2.08 6.42
C MET A 277 -8.77 -3.62 6.48
N ASP A 278 -7.83 -4.21 5.73
CA ASP A 278 -7.65 -5.67 5.66
C ASP A 278 -6.82 -6.20 6.84
N LEU A 279 -5.86 -5.40 7.32
CA LEU A 279 -5.02 -5.73 8.46
C LEU A 279 -5.38 -4.84 9.63
N THR A 280 -5.96 -5.44 10.67
CA THR A 280 -6.38 -4.77 11.90
C THR A 280 -6.03 -5.61 13.13
N LYS A 281 -6.30 -5.08 14.32
CA LYS A 281 -6.11 -5.82 15.58
C LYS A 281 -7.12 -6.96 15.76
N GLU A 282 -8.19 -6.98 14.98
CA GLU A 282 -9.26 -7.97 15.05
C GLU A 282 -8.83 -9.32 14.44
N TYR A 283 -7.96 -9.27 13.42
CA TYR A 283 -7.49 -10.45 12.71
C TYR A 283 -6.01 -10.71 12.99
N SER A 284 -5.70 -11.97 13.24
CA SER A 284 -4.31 -12.37 13.36
C SER A 284 -3.60 -12.36 12.01
N ILE A 285 -2.28 -12.28 12.05
CA ILE A 285 -1.47 -12.35 10.83
C ILE A 285 -1.62 -13.72 10.12
N LEU A 286 -1.97 -14.78 10.85
CA LEU A 286 -2.24 -16.12 10.30
C LEU A 286 -3.59 -16.15 9.59
N GLU A 287 -4.65 -15.60 10.18
CA GLU A 287 -5.95 -15.42 9.52
C GLU A 287 -5.82 -14.61 8.24
N ALA A 288 -4.94 -13.60 8.23
CA ALA A 288 -4.65 -12.78 7.06
C ALA A 288 -3.86 -13.52 5.95
N GLY A 289 -3.50 -14.81 6.12
CA GLY A 289 -2.72 -15.57 5.14
C GLY A 289 -1.30 -15.05 4.93
N LEU A 290 -0.71 -14.41 5.95
CA LEU A 290 0.61 -13.79 5.89
C LEU A 290 1.69 -14.57 6.65
N ASP A 291 1.54 -15.90 6.77
CA ASP A 291 2.48 -16.81 7.43
C ASP A 291 3.94 -16.64 6.95
N ARG A 292 4.11 -16.31 5.67
CA ARG A 292 5.42 -16.09 5.07
C ARG A 292 6.22 -14.98 5.75
N PHE A 293 5.54 -14.02 6.38
CA PHE A 293 6.14 -12.91 7.13
C PHE A 293 6.31 -13.20 8.62
N VAL A 294 5.93 -14.40 9.10
CA VAL A 294 6.08 -14.81 10.50
C VAL A 294 7.26 -15.77 10.64
N LYS A 295 8.27 -15.36 11.41
CA LYS A 295 9.49 -16.16 11.66
C LYS A 295 9.54 -16.57 13.14
N ILE A 296 8.70 -17.50 13.53
CA ILE A 296 8.59 -18.04 14.91
C ILE A 296 9.94 -18.40 15.52
N GLN A 297 10.88 -18.93 14.69
CA GLN A 297 12.19 -19.41 15.13
C GLN A 297 13.23 -18.29 15.37
N LYS A 298 12.87 -17.02 15.14
CA LYS A 298 13.84 -15.92 15.35
C LYS A 298 14.08 -15.56 16.82
N GLY A 299 13.20 -15.98 17.71
CA GLY A 299 13.23 -15.66 19.13
C GLY A 299 11.91 -15.03 19.59
N GLN A 300 11.95 -14.31 20.69
CA GLN A 300 10.76 -13.68 21.30
C GLN A 300 10.37 -12.40 20.57
N PHE A 301 9.08 -12.24 20.31
CA PHE A 301 8.45 -11.02 19.84
C PHE A 301 7.00 -10.95 20.32
N THR A 302 6.41 -9.79 20.34
CA THR A 302 5.02 -9.60 20.77
C THR A 302 4.06 -10.43 19.91
N GLY A 303 3.16 -11.19 20.55
CA GLY A 303 2.17 -12.04 19.89
C GLY A 303 2.66 -13.44 19.52
N ARG A 304 3.94 -13.77 19.72
CA ARG A 304 4.52 -15.08 19.35
C ARG A 304 3.77 -16.28 19.94
N GLU A 305 3.44 -16.22 21.22
CA GLU A 305 2.77 -17.33 21.93
C GLU A 305 1.32 -17.55 21.40
N ALA A 306 0.62 -16.45 21.09
CA ALA A 306 -0.70 -16.54 20.47
C ALA A 306 -0.63 -17.21 19.08
N LEU A 307 0.37 -16.87 18.27
CA LEU A 307 0.55 -17.49 16.96
C LEU A 307 0.94 -18.97 17.04
N LEU A 308 1.71 -19.38 18.05
CA LEU A 308 1.98 -20.78 18.29
C LEU A 308 0.70 -21.56 18.62
N LEU A 309 -0.13 -21.02 19.51
CA LEU A 309 -1.42 -21.62 19.85
C LEU A 309 -2.33 -21.72 18.61
N GLN A 310 -2.43 -20.66 17.81
CA GLN A 310 -3.24 -20.66 16.59
C GLN A 310 -2.76 -21.69 15.55
N ARG A 311 -1.43 -21.93 15.44
CA ARG A 311 -0.90 -22.98 14.58
C ARG A 311 -1.28 -24.38 15.02
N GLU A 312 -1.45 -24.60 16.32
CA GLU A 312 -1.85 -25.88 16.90
C GLU A 312 -3.37 -26.09 16.80
N SER A 313 -4.16 -25.06 17.09
CA SER A 313 -5.64 -25.15 17.16
C SER A 313 -6.35 -24.82 15.84
N GLY A 314 -5.65 -24.25 14.86
CA GLY A 314 -6.24 -23.60 13.68
C GLY A 314 -6.67 -22.17 13.98
N VAL A 315 -7.02 -21.45 12.91
CA VAL A 315 -7.55 -20.08 12.96
C VAL A 315 -9.08 -20.11 12.74
N PRO A 316 -9.85 -19.22 13.38
CA PRO A 316 -11.31 -19.17 13.20
C PRO A 316 -11.74 -18.65 11.83
N GLN A 317 -10.92 -17.81 11.20
CA GLN A 317 -11.24 -17.20 9.91
C GLN A 317 -10.06 -17.35 8.94
N GLU A 318 -10.36 -17.26 7.66
CA GLU A 318 -9.37 -17.24 6.58
C GLU A 318 -9.63 -16.08 5.62
N PHE A 319 -8.55 -15.54 5.09
CA PHE A 319 -8.59 -14.44 4.15
C PHE A 319 -8.70 -14.97 2.72
N ILE A 320 -9.65 -14.43 1.96
CA ILE A 320 -9.94 -14.84 0.58
C ILE A 320 -9.99 -13.65 -0.37
N THR A 321 -9.81 -13.93 -1.66
CA THR A 321 -10.06 -13.01 -2.78
C THR A 321 -11.30 -13.48 -3.52
N LEU A 322 -12.24 -12.56 -3.75
CA LEU A 322 -13.50 -12.81 -4.45
C LEU A 322 -13.54 -12.06 -5.79
N GLU A 323 -13.96 -12.75 -6.84
CA GLU A 323 -14.53 -12.16 -8.04
C GLU A 323 -16.03 -12.05 -7.81
N VAL A 324 -16.60 -10.83 -8.02
CA VAL A 324 -18.02 -10.54 -7.78
C VAL A 324 -18.70 -10.27 -9.11
N ASP A 325 -19.79 -10.99 -9.40
CA ASP A 325 -20.58 -10.81 -10.63
C ASP A 325 -21.57 -9.67 -10.44
N VAL A 326 -21.11 -8.46 -10.68
CA VAL A 326 -21.86 -7.24 -10.50
C VAL A 326 -21.60 -6.24 -11.61
N ASP A 327 -22.69 -5.61 -12.08
CA ASP A 327 -22.66 -4.61 -13.17
C ASP A 327 -22.69 -3.17 -12.67
N ASP A 328 -23.26 -2.95 -11.48
CA ASP A 328 -23.78 -1.64 -11.08
C ASP A 328 -23.27 -1.08 -9.75
N ALA A 329 -22.66 -1.88 -8.92
CA ALA A 329 -22.11 -1.43 -7.65
C ALA A 329 -20.91 -2.29 -7.27
N ASP A 330 -19.70 -1.74 -7.37
CA ASP A 330 -18.52 -2.47 -6.91
C ASP A 330 -18.53 -2.55 -5.37
N PRO A 331 -18.03 -3.65 -4.76
CA PRO A 331 -17.86 -3.72 -3.33
C PRO A 331 -16.83 -2.67 -2.87
N MET A 332 -16.94 -2.24 -1.63
CA MET A 332 -16.09 -1.17 -1.07
C MET A 332 -15.43 -1.56 0.25
N GLY A 333 -15.89 -2.65 0.84
CA GLY A 333 -15.55 -3.13 2.18
C GLY A 333 -16.74 -3.02 3.13
N ASN A 334 -16.78 -3.94 4.09
CA ASN A 334 -17.86 -4.18 5.07
C ASN A 334 -19.11 -4.88 4.54
N GLU A 335 -19.16 -5.26 3.29
CA GLU A 335 -20.26 -6.07 2.75
C GLU A 335 -20.25 -7.47 3.37
N PRO A 336 -21.40 -8.00 3.84
CA PRO A 336 -21.47 -9.34 4.35
C PRO A 336 -21.36 -10.39 3.24
N VAL A 337 -20.64 -11.48 3.55
CA VAL A 337 -20.44 -12.65 2.69
C VAL A 337 -21.33 -13.78 3.15
N PHE A 338 -22.03 -14.42 2.22
CA PHE A 338 -22.98 -15.50 2.52
C PHE A 338 -22.63 -16.78 1.78
N SER A 339 -22.89 -17.91 2.45
CA SER A 339 -23.01 -19.23 1.86
C SER A 339 -24.47 -19.67 2.01
N GLY A 340 -25.24 -19.60 0.92
CA GLY A 340 -26.69 -19.74 0.98
C GLY A 340 -27.36 -18.70 1.87
N ASN A 341 -28.01 -19.12 2.96
CA ASN A 341 -28.66 -18.19 3.89
C ASN A 341 -27.81 -17.80 5.10
N GLU A 342 -26.62 -18.38 5.23
CA GLU A 342 -25.74 -18.18 6.38
C GLU A 342 -24.71 -17.10 6.06
N MET A 343 -24.60 -16.09 6.93
CA MET A 343 -23.54 -15.10 6.85
C MET A 343 -22.28 -15.72 7.45
N ILE A 344 -21.27 -15.94 6.59
CA ILE A 344 -20.01 -16.61 6.95
C ILE A 344 -18.83 -15.66 7.08
N GLY A 345 -19.00 -14.39 6.75
CA GLY A 345 -17.88 -13.46 6.74
C GLY A 345 -18.22 -12.06 6.28
N ARG A 346 -17.17 -11.27 6.05
CA ARG A 346 -17.25 -9.86 5.68
C ARG A 346 -16.13 -9.47 4.73
N ALA A 347 -16.44 -8.72 3.67
CA ALA A 347 -15.46 -8.03 2.86
C ALA A 347 -14.74 -6.95 3.69
N THR A 348 -13.45 -6.75 3.44
CA THR A 348 -12.66 -5.68 4.09
C THR A 348 -12.24 -4.62 3.09
N SER A 349 -12.10 -4.99 1.83
CA SER A 349 -11.81 -4.09 0.71
C SER A 349 -12.55 -4.55 -0.53
N GLY A 350 -12.79 -3.64 -1.45
CA GLY A 350 -13.37 -3.96 -2.74
C GLY A 350 -13.29 -2.81 -3.72
N CYS A 351 -13.15 -3.12 -4.99
CA CYS A 351 -13.27 -2.18 -6.11
C CYS A 351 -13.28 -2.94 -7.46
N TYR A 352 -13.44 -2.20 -8.53
CA TYR A 352 -13.24 -2.76 -9.87
C TYR A 352 -11.75 -2.89 -10.19
N GLY A 353 -11.31 -4.10 -10.55
CA GLY A 353 -9.96 -4.39 -11.06
C GLY A 353 -9.90 -4.12 -12.56
N HIS A 354 -9.44 -2.93 -12.94
CA HIS A 354 -9.52 -2.45 -14.32
C HIS A 354 -8.65 -3.24 -15.30
N SER A 355 -7.49 -3.77 -14.87
CA SER A 355 -6.65 -4.59 -15.75
C SER A 355 -7.14 -6.03 -15.88
N VAL A 356 -7.88 -6.54 -14.90
CA VAL A 356 -8.47 -7.89 -14.98
C VAL A 356 -9.93 -7.87 -15.46
N GLY A 357 -10.54 -6.68 -15.54
CA GLY A 357 -11.89 -6.50 -16.06
C GLY A 357 -12.99 -7.07 -15.15
N LYS A 358 -12.76 -7.13 -13.83
CA LYS A 358 -13.62 -7.78 -12.85
C LYS A 358 -13.80 -6.93 -11.60
N SER A 359 -14.99 -7.03 -11.00
CA SER A 359 -15.20 -6.52 -9.66
C SER A 359 -14.58 -7.48 -8.64
N LEU A 360 -13.76 -6.96 -7.73
CA LEU A 360 -12.98 -7.75 -6.77
C LEU A 360 -13.31 -7.34 -5.34
N ALA A 361 -13.29 -8.31 -4.42
CA ALA A 361 -13.32 -8.06 -2.99
C ALA A 361 -12.28 -8.90 -2.26
N LEU A 362 -11.73 -8.35 -1.17
CA LEU A 362 -10.95 -9.08 -0.18
C LEU A 362 -11.83 -9.27 1.05
N ALA A 363 -11.86 -10.48 1.62
CA ALA A 363 -12.76 -10.80 2.71
C ALA A 363 -12.13 -11.75 3.71
N TYR A 364 -12.62 -11.71 4.95
CA TYR A 364 -12.45 -12.78 5.92
C TYR A 364 -13.75 -13.60 5.99
N VAL A 365 -13.61 -14.90 5.91
CA VAL A 365 -14.72 -15.87 6.05
C VAL A 365 -14.37 -16.93 7.10
N GLU A 366 -15.34 -17.67 7.57
CA GLU A 366 -15.12 -18.80 8.47
C GLU A 366 -14.15 -19.81 7.86
N SER A 367 -13.20 -20.26 8.66
CA SER A 367 -12.14 -21.18 8.20
C SER A 367 -12.70 -22.46 7.59
N GLY A 368 -12.20 -22.82 6.41
CA GLY A 368 -12.65 -24.00 5.66
C GLY A 368 -13.83 -23.75 4.71
N THR A 369 -14.34 -22.52 4.64
CA THR A 369 -15.43 -22.15 3.70
C THR A 369 -14.92 -21.44 2.43
N GLY A 370 -13.66 -20.99 2.42
CA GLY A 370 -13.07 -20.14 1.39
C GLY A 370 -12.17 -20.85 0.37
N SER A 371 -12.40 -22.13 0.07
CA SER A 371 -11.60 -22.82 -0.96
C SER A 371 -11.80 -22.22 -2.35
N VAL A 372 -10.70 -22.11 -3.12
CA VAL A 372 -10.76 -21.59 -4.49
C VAL A 372 -11.79 -22.35 -5.34
N GLY A 373 -12.65 -21.61 -6.04
CA GLY A 373 -13.76 -22.12 -6.80
C GLY A 373 -15.08 -22.21 -6.06
N THR A 374 -15.10 -21.95 -4.74
CA THR A 374 -16.35 -21.92 -3.98
C THR A 374 -17.24 -20.77 -4.43
N GLU A 375 -18.51 -21.06 -4.69
CA GLU A 375 -19.55 -20.09 -4.99
C GLU A 375 -20.15 -19.55 -3.70
N LEU A 376 -20.15 -18.23 -3.56
CA LEU A 376 -20.66 -17.46 -2.43
C LEU A 376 -21.56 -16.34 -2.93
N GLU A 377 -22.08 -15.53 -2.04
CA GLU A 377 -22.81 -14.33 -2.37
C GLU A 377 -22.27 -13.15 -1.53
N LEU A 378 -22.17 -11.98 -2.16
CA LEU A 378 -21.83 -10.73 -1.50
C LEU A 378 -23.05 -9.78 -1.53
N GLU A 379 -23.44 -9.26 -0.38
CA GLU A 379 -24.58 -8.35 -0.29
C GLU A 379 -24.12 -6.89 -0.37
N ILE A 380 -24.49 -6.22 -1.48
CA ILE A 380 -24.17 -4.81 -1.74
C ILE A 380 -25.49 -4.05 -1.82
N LEU A 381 -25.69 -3.05 -0.96
CA LEU A 381 -26.90 -2.21 -0.93
C LEU A 381 -28.19 -3.03 -0.94
N ASP A 382 -28.34 -3.95 -0.01
CA ASP A 382 -29.50 -4.85 0.19
C ASP A 382 -29.78 -5.82 -0.98
N LYS A 383 -28.83 -6.00 -1.89
CA LYS A 383 -28.94 -6.96 -2.98
C LYS A 383 -27.75 -7.93 -2.96
N ARG A 384 -28.04 -9.22 -3.04
CA ARG A 384 -27.03 -10.28 -3.13
C ARG A 384 -26.59 -10.47 -4.57
N TYR A 385 -25.27 -10.52 -4.76
CA TYR A 385 -24.61 -10.77 -6.02
C TYR A 385 -23.80 -12.05 -5.93
N PRO A 386 -23.79 -12.88 -6.96
CA PRO A 386 -22.92 -14.05 -7.01
C PRO A 386 -21.46 -13.62 -6.87
N ALA A 387 -20.71 -14.36 -6.08
CA ALA A 387 -19.29 -14.17 -5.89
C ALA A 387 -18.59 -15.53 -5.90
N ARG A 388 -17.37 -15.55 -6.41
CA ARG A 388 -16.56 -16.76 -6.49
C ARG A 388 -15.21 -16.54 -5.84
N VAL A 389 -14.77 -17.48 -5.01
CA VAL A 389 -13.42 -17.48 -4.47
C VAL A 389 -12.42 -17.77 -5.58
N ILE A 390 -11.45 -16.87 -5.77
CA ILE A 390 -10.39 -17.01 -6.78
C ILE A 390 -9.02 -17.08 -6.10
N GLU A 391 -8.02 -17.50 -6.86
CA GLU A 391 -6.62 -17.43 -6.44
C GLU A 391 -6.21 -15.99 -6.08
N GLU A 392 -5.36 -15.83 -5.10
CA GLU A 392 -4.76 -14.53 -4.78
C GLU A 392 -3.98 -13.98 -5.98
N SER A 393 -3.93 -12.66 -6.06
CA SER A 393 -3.20 -11.95 -7.13
C SER A 393 -3.68 -12.33 -8.53
N PRO A 394 -4.96 -12.04 -8.92
CA PRO A 394 -5.46 -12.32 -10.25
C PRO A 394 -4.63 -11.66 -11.37
N CYS A 395 -3.85 -10.62 -11.05
CA CYS A 395 -2.86 -10.02 -11.93
C CYS A 395 -1.45 -10.45 -11.50
N ASP A 396 -0.67 -11.06 -12.37
CA ASP A 396 0.74 -11.47 -12.17
C ASP A 396 0.96 -12.24 -10.83
N PRO A 397 0.35 -13.42 -10.66
CA PRO A 397 0.38 -14.16 -9.39
C PRO A 397 1.79 -14.53 -8.92
N ASN A 398 2.75 -14.66 -9.83
CA ASN A 398 4.13 -15.03 -9.56
C ASN A 398 5.05 -13.83 -9.26
N ASN A 399 4.52 -12.59 -9.31
CA ASN A 399 5.30 -11.35 -9.16
C ASN A 399 6.48 -11.26 -10.15
N GLU A 400 6.28 -11.67 -11.39
CA GLU A 400 7.30 -11.63 -12.44
C GLU A 400 7.62 -10.16 -12.81
N LYS A 401 6.60 -9.33 -12.93
CA LYS A 401 6.73 -7.90 -13.25
C LYS A 401 7.56 -7.10 -12.26
N LEU A 402 7.50 -7.44 -10.98
CA LEU A 402 8.30 -6.78 -9.93
C LEU A 402 9.81 -7.13 -10.02
N ARG A 403 10.14 -8.27 -10.61
CA ARG A 403 11.48 -8.86 -10.57
C ARG A 403 12.32 -8.66 -11.84
N VAL A 404 11.70 -8.14 -12.88
CA VAL A 404 12.39 -7.87 -14.18
C VAL A 404 13.47 -6.80 -14.09
#